data_a67bc417a58d317d51559c231e8061d2
#
_entry.id   a67bc417a58d317d51559c231e8061d2
#
_cell.length_a   1.000
_cell.length_b   1.000
_cell.length_c   1.000
_cell.angle_alpha   90.00
_cell.angle_beta   90.00
_cell.angle_gamma   90.00
#
_symmetry.space_group_name_H-M   'P 1'
#
loop_
_entity.id
_entity.type
_entity.pdbx_description
1 polymer ?
#
loop_
_entity_poly.entity_id
_entity_poly.type
_entity_poly.pdbx_seq_one_letter_code
_entity_poly.pdbx_strand_id
1 'polypeptide(L)'
;EEWQYSSATSVVGHLAEIISGQSLDVFLEENLFKPLDMKDTHFYLDDTKGGRLTTQYTPGEDNKITPQDPGDKESRWITSERSIFSGSGGLVSTARDYLRFQQMMLNGGELDGVRILSPSTVSLMLENHTGDLDLWLPGPGMGFGLGYGIVMDRGEAATPLSQGSAYWGGAFCTISWIDPEKELVGLLMTQVRPYTHINIRQDFQVLTYQALLD
;
A
#
# COMPACT_ATOMS: atom_id res chain seq x y z
N GLU A 1 -12.74 -19.30 -15.32
CA GLU A 1 -12.54 -18.21 -14.36
C GLU A 1 -11.11 -17.72 -14.46
N GLU A 2 -10.88 -16.42 -14.29
CA GLU A 2 -9.56 -15.78 -14.32
C GLU A 2 -9.50 -14.64 -13.31
N TRP A 3 -8.32 -14.38 -12.79
CA TRP A 3 -8.07 -13.22 -11.95
C TRP A 3 -7.71 -12.01 -12.81
N GLN A 4 -8.33 -10.85 -12.50
CA GLN A 4 -8.08 -9.61 -13.22
C GLN A 4 -7.76 -8.47 -12.26
N TYR A 5 -6.60 -7.83 -12.45
CA TYR A 5 -6.26 -6.60 -11.75
C TYR A 5 -6.92 -5.40 -12.45
N SER A 6 -7.80 -4.71 -11.73
CA SER A 6 -8.62 -3.66 -12.33
C SER A 6 -8.90 -2.50 -11.35
N SER A 7 -9.75 -1.56 -11.78
CA SER A 7 -10.27 -0.48 -10.93
C SER A 7 -11.39 -0.92 -9.97
N ALA A 8 -11.54 -2.22 -9.69
CA ALA A 8 -12.62 -2.74 -8.82
C ALA A 8 -12.60 -2.11 -7.41
N THR A 9 -11.40 -1.83 -6.87
CA THR A 9 -11.27 -1.14 -5.58
C THR A 9 -11.79 0.30 -5.60
N SER A 10 -11.83 0.97 -6.76
CA SER A 10 -12.51 2.27 -6.91
C SER A 10 -14.03 2.12 -6.78
N VAL A 11 -14.59 1.02 -7.29
CA VAL A 11 -16.02 0.70 -7.11
C VAL A 11 -16.33 0.43 -5.64
N VAL A 12 -15.44 -0.29 -4.94
CA VAL A 12 -15.58 -0.53 -3.49
C VAL A 12 -15.55 0.80 -2.73
N GLY A 13 -14.64 1.72 -3.07
CA GLY A 13 -14.60 3.07 -2.49
C GLY A 13 -15.92 3.81 -2.68
N HIS A 14 -16.48 3.79 -3.88
CA HIS A 14 -17.77 4.43 -4.16
C HIS A 14 -18.95 3.74 -3.44
N LEU A 15 -18.92 2.43 -3.28
CA LEU A 15 -19.91 1.73 -2.45
C LEU A 15 -19.83 2.15 -0.97
N ALA A 16 -18.62 2.37 -0.45
CA ALA A 16 -18.45 2.89 0.91
C ALA A 16 -19.09 4.28 1.06
N GLU A 17 -18.94 5.16 0.06
CA GLU A 17 -19.62 6.48 0.04
C GLU A 17 -21.15 6.34 0.07
N ILE A 18 -21.72 5.46 -0.76
CA ILE A 18 -23.18 5.26 -0.83
C ILE A 18 -23.73 4.71 0.49
N ILE A 19 -23.03 3.72 1.08
CA ILE A 19 -23.51 3.04 2.30
C ILE A 19 -23.34 3.94 3.52
N SER A 20 -22.25 4.68 3.62
CA SER A 20 -21.97 5.56 4.77
C SER A 20 -22.67 6.91 4.68
N GLY A 21 -23.04 7.36 3.48
CA GLY A 21 -23.52 8.72 3.22
C GLY A 21 -22.43 9.79 3.35
N GLN A 22 -21.15 9.39 3.40
CA GLN A 22 -19.99 10.27 3.50
C GLN A 22 -19.14 10.16 2.23
N SER A 23 -18.38 11.20 1.86
CA SER A 23 -17.33 11.06 0.85
C SER A 23 -16.20 10.15 1.36
N LEU A 24 -15.49 9.48 0.47
CA LEU A 24 -14.48 8.48 0.85
C LEU A 24 -13.34 9.08 1.69
N ASP A 25 -12.96 10.32 1.42
CA ASP A 25 -11.95 11.03 2.22
C ASP A 25 -12.41 11.25 3.67
N VAL A 26 -13.65 11.70 3.87
CA VAL A 26 -14.23 11.87 5.21
C VAL A 26 -14.41 10.52 5.90
N PHE A 27 -14.90 9.53 5.19
CA PHE A 27 -15.08 8.18 5.73
C PHE A 27 -13.75 7.59 6.23
N LEU A 28 -12.68 7.68 5.43
CA LEU A 28 -11.37 7.17 5.82
C LEU A 28 -10.72 8.01 6.93
N GLU A 29 -10.87 9.31 6.87
CA GLU A 29 -10.37 10.21 7.92
C GLU A 29 -10.96 9.87 9.29
N GLU A 30 -12.29 9.68 9.37
CA GLU A 30 -12.98 9.45 10.64
C GLU A 30 -12.81 8.02 11.17
N ASN A 31 -12.82 7.03 10.27
CA ASN A 31 -12.83 5.62 10.68
C ASN A 31 -11.46 4.94 10.67
N LEU A 32 -10.45 5.54 10.02
CA LEU A 32 -9.13 4.95 9.90
C LEU A 32 -8.01 5.92 10.30
N PHE A 33 -7.91 7.10 9.65
CA PHE A 33 -6.72 7.93 9.80
C PHE A 33 -6.65 8.59 11.19
N LYS A 34 -7.72 9.21 11.66
CA LYS A 34 -7.78 9.80 13.01
C LYS A 34 -7.60 8.76 14.12
N PRO A 35 -8.35 7.64 14.13
CA PRO A 35 -8.17 6.62 15.15
C PRO A 35 -6.75 6.05 15.21
N LEU A 36 -6.08 5.90 14.08
CA LEU A 36 -4.70 5.41 13.99
C LEU A 36 -3.63 6.51 14.10
N ASP A 37 -3.98 7.77 14.38
CA ASP A 37 -3.05 8.90 14.42
C ASP A 37 -2.21 9.09 13.15
N MET A 38 -2.83 8.83 11.97
CA MET A 38 -2.23 8.97 10.64
C MET A 38 -2.42 10.40 10.11
N LYS A 39 -1.73 11.36 10.72
CA LYS A 39 -1.95 12.82 10.52
C LYS A 39 -1.54 13.37 9.17
N ASP A 40 -0.74 12.63 8.44
CA ASP A 40 -0.16 13.04 7.15
C ASP A 40 -0.64 12.13 6.00
N THR A 41 -1.80 11.50 6.16
CA THR A 41 -2.43 10.65 5.13
C THR A 41 -3.69 11.33 4.60
N HIS A 42 -3.68 11.72 3.31
CA HIS A 42 -4.75 12.52 2.70
C HIS A 42 -4.89 12.19 1.21
N PHE A 43 -6.06 12.46 0.63
CA PHE A 43 -6.23 12.41 -0.83
C PHE A 43 -5.62 13.64 -1.53
N TYR A 44 -5.56 14.77 -0.85
CA TYR A 44 -4.90 16.00 -1.30
C TYR A 44 -4.33 16.73 -0.09
N LEU A 45 -3.37 17.56 -0.35
CA LEU A 45 -2.69 18.35 0.67
C LEU A 45 -3.14 19.82 0.61
N ASP A 46 -3.11 20.46 1.75
CA ASP A 46 -3.14 21.92 1.84
C ASP A 46 -1.73 22.51 1.66
N ASP A 47 -1.67 23.82 1.46
CA ASP A 47 -0.41 24.55 1.22
C ASP A 47 0.60 24.41 2.36
N THR A 48 0.14 24.13 3.58
CA THR A 48 1.02 24.02 4.77
C THR A 48 1.88 22.76 4.75
N LYS A 49 1.43 21.71 4.04
CA LYS A 49 2.12 20.43 3.94
C LYS A 49 2.97 20.30 2.66
N GLY A 50 2.84 21.23 1.71
CA GLY A 50 3.52 21.18 0.43
C GLY A 50 5.04 21.06 0.51
N GLY A 51 5.68 21.76 1.45
CA GLY A 51 7.12 21.68 1.65
C GLY A 51 7.66 20.34 2.17
N ARG A 52 6.77 19.39 2.49
CA ARG A 52 7.11 18.02 2.91
C ARG A 52 6.84 16.98 1.83
N LEU A 53 6.19 17.38 0.74
CA LEU A 53 5.88 16.49 -0.36
C LEU A 53 7.17 16.12 -1.12
N THR A 54 7.36 14.86 -1.40
CA THR A 54 8.51 14.38 -2.16
C THR A 54 8.29 14.60 -3.65
N THR A 55 9.31 15.13 -4.34
CA THR A 55 9.30 15.23 -5.81
C THR A 55 9.07 13.87 -6.44
N GLN A 56 8.16 13.80 -7.40
CA GLN A 56 7.98 12.62 -8.24
C GLN A 56 8.98 12.64 -9.40
N TYR A 57 9.59 11.51 -9.68
CA TYR A 57 10.57 11.34 -10.74
C TYR A 57 10.10 10.38 -11.83
N THR A 58 10.59 10.60 -13.03
CA THR A 58 10.51 9.64 -14.14
C THR A 58 11.92 9.28 -14.61
N PRO A 59 12.19 8.02 -15.00
CA PRO A 59 13.45 7.68 -15.64
C PRO A 59 13.53 8.33 -17.01
N GLY A 60 14.70 8.90 -17.30
CA GLY A 60 15.06 9.39 -18.61
C GLY A 60 15.99 8.43 -19.34
N GLU A 61 16.63 8.90 -20.40
CA GLU A 61 17.72 8.19 -21.06
C GLU A 61 18.87 7.94 -20.08
N ASP A 62 19.62 6.88 -20.28
CA ASP A 62 20.75 6.48 -19.41
C ASP A 62 20.39 6.20 -17.94
N ASN A 63 19.15 5.79 -17.65
CA ASN A 63 18.65 5.54 -16.28
C ASN A 63 18.74 6.73 -15.32
N LYS A 64 18.98 7.93 -15.82
CA LYS A 64 18.88 9.15 -15.02
C LYS A 64 17.44 9.45 -14.70
N ILE A 65 17.18 9.90 -13.48
CA ILE A 65 15.83 10.33 -13.08
C ILE A 65 15.69 11.83 -13.30
N THR A 66 14.52 12.24 -13.81
CA THR A 66 14.15 13.64 -14.00
C THR A 66 12.89 13.97 -13.19
N PRO A 67 12.81 15.17 -12.58
CA PRO A 67 11.60 15.61 -11.90
C PRO A 67 10.40 15.64 -12.86
N GLN A 68 9.26 15.08 -12.42
CA GLN A 68 8.00 15.03 -13.15
C GLN A 68 6.92 15.88 -12.49
N ASP A 69 6.86 15.87 -11.16
CA ASP A 69 5.95 16.66 -10.35
C ASP A 69 6.75 17.19 -9.16
N PRO A 70 6.80 18.50 -8.92
CA PRO A 70 7.61 19.08 -7.85
C PRO A 70 7.06 18.71 -6.47
N GLY A 71 7.94 18.54 -5.51
CA GLY A 71 7.57 18.34 -4.12
C GLY A 71 7.33 19.67 -3.40
N ASP A 72 6.47 20.51 -3.92
CA ASP A 72 6.18 21.85 -3.39
C ASP A 72 4.72 22.26 -3.65
N LYS A 73 4.41 23.54 -3.39
CA LYS A 73 3.06 24.12 -3.56
C LYS A 73 2.53 24.10 -5.01
N GLU A 74 3.38 23.87 -6.00
CA GLU A 74 2.99 23.81 -7.41
C GLU A 74 2.60 22.37 -7.82
N SER A 75 2.84 21.40 -6.94
CA SER A 75 2.46 20.01 -7.18
C SER A 75 0.96 19.86 -7.44
N ARG A 76 0.63 18.98 -8.39
CA ARG A 76 -0.76 18.58 -8.65
C ARG A 76 -1.47 18.01 -7.43
N TRP A 77 -0.74 17.48 -6.45
CA TRP A 77 -1.28 16.96 -5.20
C TRP A 77 -1.83 18.03 -4.26
N ILE A 78 -1.49 19.30 -4.54
CA ILE A 78 -1.95 20.49 -3.82
C ILE A 78 -2.89 21.31 -4.69
N THR A 79 -2.53 21.55 -5.94
CA THR A 79 -3.22 22.51 -6.82
C THR A 79 -4.48 21.97 -7.49
N SER A 80 -4.62 20.62 -7.60
CA SER A 80 -5.78 20.02 -8.28
C SER A 80 -6.99 19.94 -7.35
N GLU A 81 -8.11 20.49 -7.78
CA GLU A 81 -9.41 20.15 -7.17
C GLU A 81 -9.74 18.69 -7.46
N ARG A 82 -10.13 17.99 -6.42
CA ARG A 82 -10.53 16.58 -6.53
C ARG A 82 -11.97 16.43 -6.11
N SER A 83 -12.79 16.04 -7.05
CA SER A 83 -14.20 15.73 -6.84
C SER A 83 -14.47 14.24 -6.73
N ILE A 84 -13.48 13.39 -7.05
CA ILE A 84 -13.62 11.93 -7.02
C ILE A 84 -12.47 11.35 -6.20
N PHE A 85 -12.82 10.62 -5.14
CA PHE A 85 -11.87 9.90 -4.28
C PHE A 85 -11.83 8.44 -4.71
N SER A 86 -10.67 7.98 -5.18
CA SER A 86 -10.54 6.62 -5.71
C SER A 86 -10.08 5.64 -4.64
N GLY A 87 -10.80 4.54 -4.48
CA GLY A 87 -10.36 3.41 -3.65
C GLY A 87 -9.14 2.68 -4.21
N SER A 88 -8.76 2.93 -5.48
CA SER A 88 -7.58 2.30 -6.12
C SER A 88 -6.30 3.10 -5.94
N GLY A 89 -6.35 4.33 -5.42
CA GLY A 89 -5.18 5.18 -5.25
C GLY A 89 -5.53 6.65 -5.12
N GLY A 90 -4.50 7.49 -5.01
CA GLY A 90 -4.67 8.94 -4.87
C GLY A 90 -4.32 9.46 -3.48
N LEU A 91 -4.09 8.60 -2.51
CA LEU A 91 -3.60 9.00 -1.20
C LEU A 91 -2.11 9.39 -1.27
N VAL A 92 -1.76 10.43 -0.56
CA VAL A 92 -0.41 10.75 -0.11
C VAL A 92 -0.29 10.37 1.36
N SER A 93 0.88 9.91 1.77
CA SER A 93 1.11 9.46 3.14
C SER A 93 2.59 9.58 3.51
N THR A 94 2.91 9.28 4.75
CA THR A 94 4.28 9.11 5.25
C THR A 94 4.56 7.65 5.59
N ALA A 95 5.84 7.28 5.63
CA ALA A 95 6.24 5.95 6.08
C ALA A 95 5.74 5.67 7.51
N ARG A 96 5.75 6.68 8.38
CA ARG A 96 5.25 6.57 9.75
C ARG A 96 3.76 6.23 9.78
N ASP A 97 2.94 6.96 9.04
CA ASP A 97 1.49 6.77 9.05
C ASP A 97 1.11 5.42 8.45
N TYR A 98 1.72 5.09 7.30
CA TYR A 98 1.42 3.81 6.65
C TYR A 98 1.92 2.61 7.47
N LEU A 99 3.05 2.76 8.19
CA LEU A 99 3.52 1.76 9.15
C LEU A 99 2.50 1.52 10.27
N ARG A 100 1.83 2.54 10.77
CA ARG A 100 0.78 2.39 11.79
C ARG A 100 -0.39 1.54 11.29
N PHE A 101 -0.82 1.76 10.04
CA PHE A 101 -1.83 0.92 9.41
C PHE A 101 -1.37 -0.54 9.28
N GLN A 102 -0.16 -0.77 8.78
CA GLN A 102 0.38 -2.12 8.62
C GLN A 102 0.60 -2.81 9.98
N GLN A 103 1.04 -2.07 11.00
CA GLN A 103 1.20 -2.61 12.35
C GLN A 103 -0.16 -2.95 12.98
N MET A 104 -1.19 -2.14 12.76
CA MET A 104 -2.56 -2.46 13.17
C MET A 104 -3.02 -3.78 12.53
N MET A 105 -2.72 -4.00 11.26
CA MET A 105 -3.04 -5.25 10.58
C MET A 105 -2.27 -6.44 11.17
N LEU A 106 -0.94 -6.29 11.39
CA LEU A 106 -0.11 -7.34 12.03
C LEU A 106 -0.63 -7.71 13.41
N ASN A 107 -1.11 -6.75 14.18
CA ASN A 107 -1.65 -6.93 15.52
C ASN A 107 -3.10 -7.47 15.52
N GLY A 108 -3.63 -7.94 14.41
CA GLY A 108 -5.01 -8.47 14.34
C GLY A 108 -6.09 -7.38 14.48
N GLY A 109 -5.84 -6.19 13.93
CA GLY A 109 -6.83 -5.13 13.81
C GLY A 109 -6.82 -4.08 14.92
N GLU A 110 -5.78 -4.03 15.75
CA GLU A 110 -5.66 -3.09 16.86
C GLU A 110 -4.27 -2.44 16.93
N LEU A 111 -4.21 -1.17 17.28
CA LEU A 111 -2.97 -0.45 17.56
C LEU A 111 -3.19 0.58 18.67
N ASP A 112 -2.27 0.63 19.63
CA ASP A 112 -2.28 1.57 20.78
C ASP A 112 -3.62 1.57 21.56
N GLY A 113 -4.28 0.38 21.66
CA GLY A 113 -5.56 0.22 22.33
C GLY A 113 -6.78 0.64 21.50
N VAL A 114 -6.56 1.05 20.25
CA VAL A 114 -7.63 1.39 19.30
C VAL A 114 -7.88 0.23 18.35
N ARG A 115 -9.07 -0.34 18.40
CA ARG A 115 -9.50 -1.41 17.50
C ARG A 115 -10.24 -0.87 16.29
N ILE A 116 -9.71 -1.15 15.10
CA ILE A 116 -10.32 -0.81 13.81
C ILE A 116 -11.07 -2.00 13.24
N LEU A 117 -10.45 -3.20 13.30
CA LEU A 117 -11.01 -4.43 12.76
C LEU A 117 -11.02 -5.53 13.81
N SER A 118 -11.92 -6.51 13.66
CA SER A 118 -11.84 -7.72 14.46
C SER A 118 -10.69 -8.62 14.00
N PRO A 119 -10.10 -9.45 14.87
CA PRO A 119 -9.08 -10.41 14.46
C PRO A 119 -9.55 -11.34 13.33
N SER A 120 -10.81 -11.76 13.37
CA SER A 120 -11.39 -12.60 12.32
C SER A 120 -11.53 -11.88 10.98
N THR A 121 -11.78 -10.57 10.98
CA THR A 121 -11.80 -9.78 9.76
C THR A 121 -10.39 -9.66 9.17
N VAL A 122 -9.38 -9.41 10.00
CA VAL A 122 -7.98 -9.37 9.55
C VAL A 122 -7.55 -10.73 8.99
N SER A 123 -7.87 -11.84 9.67
CA SER A 123 -7.61 -13.19 9.16
C SER A 123 -8.24 -13.39 7.78
N LEU A 124 -9.52 -13.04 7.63
CA LEU A 124 -10.21 -13.12 6.35
C LEU A 124 -9.53 -12.27 5.26
N MET A 125 -9.07 -11.07 5.59
CA MET A 125 -8.38 -10.19 4.62
C MET A 125 -7.05 -10.78 4.14
N LEU A 126 -6.37 -11.55 4.97
CA LEU A 126 -5.04 -12.12 4.71
C LEU A 126 -5.12 -13.59 4.22
N GLU A 127 -6.31 -14.15 4.00
CA GLU A 127 -6.49 -15.45 3.39
C GLU A 127 -6.47 -15.36 1.86
N ASN A 128 -6.05 -16.47 1.20
CA ASN A 128 -6.15 -16.58 -0.25
C ASN A 128 -7.61 -16.81 -0.68
N HIS A 129 -8.18 -15.89 -1.42
CA HIS A 129 -9.55 -15.99 -1.98
C HIS A 129 -9.58 -16.37 -3.47
N THR A 130 -8.43 -16.59 -4.09
CA THR A 130 -8.33 -16.90 -5.53
C THR A 130 -8.15 -18.39 -5.82
N GLY A 131 -8.01 -19.22 -4.78
CA GLY A 131 -7.76 -20.64 -4.96
C GLY A 131 -6.48 -20.88 -5.77
N ASP A 132 -6.60 -21.73 -6.80
CA ASP A 132 -5.49 -22.11 -7.68
C ASP A 132 -5.45 -21.30 -9.00
N LEU A 133 -6.09 -20.14 -9.05
CA LEU A 133 -6.04 -19.27 -10.24
C LEU A 133 -4.64 -18.71 -10.47
N ASP A 134 -4.20 -18.70 -11.71
CA ASP A 134 -2.97 -18.03 -12.12
C ASP A 134 -3.10 -16.50 -11.93
N LEU A 135 -2.20 -15.93 -11.16
CA LEU A 135 -2.17 -14.50 -10.85
C LEU A 135 -1.03 -13.83 -11.60
N TRP A 136 -1.33 -13.25 -12.77
CA TRP A 136 -0.31 -12.69 -13.66
C TRP A 136 0.51 -11.54 -13.05
N LEU A 137 -0.02 -10.78 -12.08
CA LEU A 137 0.66 -9.65 -11.46
C LEU A 137 1.42 -10.04 -10.18
N PRO A 138 0.84 -10.75 -9.20
CA PRO A 138 1.60 -11.28 -8.06
C PRO A 138 2.63 -12.34 -8.49
N GLY A 139 2.30 -13.15 -9.50
CA GLY A 139 3.16 -14.21 -10.02
C GLY A 139 2.91 -15.58 -9.41
N PRO A 140 3.72 -16.58 -9.83
CA PRO A 140 3.61 -17.93 -9.33
C PRO A 140 3.87 -18.04 -7.82
N GLY A 141 3.31 -19.05 -7.17
CA GLY A 141 3.43 -19.26 -5.71
C GLY A 141 2.66 -18.23 -4.88
N MET A 142 1.83 -17.40 -5.51
CA MET A 142 1.07 -16.32 -4.86
C MET A 142 -0.43 -16.56 -4.94
N GLY A 143 -1.13 -16.17 -3.87
CA GLY A 143 -2.58 -16.00 -3.82
C GLY A 143 -2.95 -14.52 -3.68
N PHE A 144 -4.24 -14.24 -3.57
CA PHE A 144 -4.73 -12.88 -3.34
C PHE A 144 -5.85 -12.86 -2.29
N GLY A 145 -5.65 -11.99 -1.29
CA GLY A 145 -6.63 -11.73 -0.24
C GLY A 145 -7.50 -10.52 -0.55
N LEU A 146 -8.00 -9.85 0.48
CA LEU A 146 -8.77 -8.62 0.32
C LEU A 146 -7.82 -7.40 0.30
N GLY A 147 -7.17 -7.18 -0.85
CA GLY A 147 -6.24 -6.08 -1.08
C GLY A 147 -4.75 -6.40 -0.92
N TYR A 148 -4.41 -7.65 -0.66
CA TYR A 148 -3.02 -8.13 -0.51
C TYR A 148 -2.73 -9.33 -1.41
N GLY A 149 -1.53 -9.37 -1.98
CA GLY A 149 -0.93 -10.60 -2.47
C GLY A 149 -0.45 -11.44 -1.29
N ILE A 150 -0.73 -12.74 -1.29
CA ILE A 150 -0.41 -13.66 -0.19
C ILE A 150 0.63 -14.67 -0.66
N VAL A 151 1.70 -14.86 0.09
CA VAL A 151 2.73 -15.86 -0.21
C VAL A 151 2.19 -17.26 0.12
N MET A 152 1.93 -18.05 -0.90
CA MET A 152 1.42 -19.43 -0.77
C MET A 152 2.57 -20.45 -0.79
N ASP A 153 3.55 -20.27 -1.67
CA ASP A 153 4.76 -21.07 -1.77
C ASP A 153 5.98 -20.15 -2.00
N ARG A 154 6.91 -20.13 -1.03
CA ARG A 154 8.10 -19.26 -1.08
C ARG A 154 9.07 -19.65 -2.20
N GLY A 155 9.18 -20.95 -2.47
CA GLY A 155 10.09 -21.43 -3.49
C GLY A 155 9.62 -21.07 -4.88
N GLU A 156 8.34 -21.26 -5.15
CA GLU A 156 7.72 -20.89 -6.41
C GLU A 156 7.67 -19.37 -6.61
N ALA A 157 7.33 -18.61 -5.55
CA ALA A 157 7.32 -17.15 -5.56
C ALA A 157 8.72 -16.51 -5.60
N ALA A 158 9.78 -17.29 -5.40
CA ALA A 158 11.17 -16.84 -5.34
C ALA A 158 11.35 -15.61 -4.42
N THR A 159 10.75 -15.65 -3.21
CA THR A 159 10.73 -14.53 -2.26
C THR A 159 11.37 -14.90 -0.92
N PRO A 160 12.02 -13.95 -0.21
CA PRO A 160 12.48 -14.17 1.16
C PRO A 160 11.35 -14.15 2.20
N LEU A 161 10.17 -13.64 1.86
CA LEU A 161 9.04 -13.53 2.74
C LEU A 161 8.58 -14.91 3.24
N SER A 162 8.10 -15.00 4.48
CA SER A 162 7.53 -16.23 5.02
C SER A 162 6.23 -16.61 4.31
N GLN A 163 5.88 -17.89 4.28
CA GLN A 163 4.57 -18.33 3.80
C GLN A 163 3.47 -17.70 4.67
N GLY A 164 2.40 -17.24 4.06
CA GLY A 164 1.34 -16.47 4.72
C GLY A 164 1.64 -14.98 4.86
N SER A 165 2.82 -14.51 4.46
CA SER A 165 3.08 -13.07 4.38
C SER A 165 2.16 -12.41 3.36
N ALA A 166 1.71 -11.20 3.70
CA ALA A 166 0.85 -10.38 2.86
C ALA A 166 1.60 -9.14 2.37
N TYR A 167 1.55 -8.84 1.09
CA TYR A 167 2.23 -7.67 0.53
C TYR A 167 1.41 -6.99 -0.56
N TRP A 168 1.71 -5.72 -0.81
CA TRP A 168 1.29 -5.06 -2.03
C TRP A 168 2.20 -3.87 -2.34
N GLY A 169 2.12 -3.38 -3.57
CA GLY A 169 2.95 -2.28 -4.03
C GLY A 169 2.18 -1.21 -4.79
N GLY A 170 2.74 -0.02 -4.87
CA GLY A 170 2.19 1.12 -5.60
C GLY A 170 2.92 1.44 -6.90
N ALA A 171 2.25 2.21 -7.77
CA ALA A 171 2.77 2.59 -9.09
C ALA A 171 4.05 3.45 -9.03
N PHE A 172 4.34 4.07 -7.89
CA PHE A 172 5.53 4.90 -7.66
C PHE A 172 6.69 4.14 -7.01
N CYS A 173 6.75 2.84 -7.23
CA CYS A 173 7.77 1.94 -6.68
C CYS A 173 7.73 1.83 -5.14
N THR A 174 6.58 2.01 -4.53
CA THR A 174 6.37 1.72 -3.12
C THR A 174 6.06 0.25 -2.93
N ILE A 175 6.46 -0.34 -1.80
CA ILE A 175 6.08 -1.69 -1.38
C ILE A 175 5.91 -1.72 0.13
N SER A 176 4.95 -2.49 0.60
CA SER A 176 4.82 -2.87 2.01
C SER A 176 4.49 -4.35 2.13
N TRP A 177 4.89 -4.95 3.23
CA TRP A 177 4.52 -6.31 3.56
C TRP A 177 4.36 -6.49 5.07
N ILE A 178 3.57 -7.47 5.42
CA ILE A 178 3.35 -7.99 6.77
C ILE A 178 3.81 -9.43 6.75
N ASP A 179 4.73 -9.79 7.63
CA ASP A 179 5.18 -11.15 7.86
C ASP A 179 4.78 -11.57 9.28
N PRO A 180 3.67 -12.31 9.45
CA PRO A 180 3.21 -12.72 10.76
C PRO A 180 4.13 -13.74 11.44
N GLU A 181 4.87 -14.56 10.69
CA GLU A 181 5.81 -15.54 11.24
C GLU A 181 7.02 -14.86 11.91
N LYS A 182 7.48 -13.76 11.32
CA LYS A 182 8.63 -12.98 11.82
C LYS A 182 8.20 -11.77 12.66
N GLU A 183 6.89 -11.58 12.87
CA GLU A 183 6.34 -10.39 13.55
C GLU A 183 6.88 -9.08 12.95
N LEU A 184 7.00 -9.05 11.61
CA LEU A 184 7.69 -7.99 10.87
C LEU A 184 6.74 -7.23 9.95
N VAL A 185 6.87 -5.92 9.96
CA VAL A 185 6.35 -5.04 8.90
C VAL A 185 7.52 -4.44 8.14
N GLY A 186 7.52 -4.61 6.82
CA GLY A 186 8.47 -3.94 5.95
C GLY A 186 7.78 -2.88 5.09
N LEU A 187 8.45 -1.76 4.87
CA LEU A 187 7.92 -0.64 4.10
C LEU A 187 9.03 0.11 3.38
N LEU A 188 8.89 0.25 2.06
CA LEU A 188 9.74 1.11 1.23
C LEU A 188 8.87 2.12 0.49
N MET A 189 9.16 3.40 0.64
CA MET A 189 8.50 4.48 -0.08
C MET A 189 9.49 5.17 -1.01
N THR A 190 9.16 5.19 -2.29
CA THR A 190 9.87 5.95 -3.32
C THR A 190 8.88 6.71 -4.17
N GLN A 191 9.36 7.59 -5.05
CA GLN A 191 8.53 8.37 -5.96
C GLN A 191 9.10 8.33 -7.39
N VAL A 192 9.25 7.12 -7.94
CA VAL A 192 9.74 6.89 -9.30
C VAL A 192 8.71 6.11 -10.11
N ARG A 193 8.31 6.63 -11.29
CA ARG A 193 7.37 5.96 -12.20
C ARG A 193 7.70 6.29 -13.66
N PRO A 194 7.79 5.28 -14.57
CA PRO A 194 7.85 3.84 -14.29
C PRO A 194 9.14 3.43 -13.55
N TYR A 195 9.16 2.24 -12.96
CA TYR A 195 10.32 1.73 -12.20
C TYR A 195 10.85 0.38 -12.72
N THR A 196 10.48 0.01 -13.93
CA THR A 196 10.86 -1.28 -14.56
C THR A 196 12.36 -1.47 -14.76
N HIS A 197 13.15 -0.41 -14.61
CA HIS A 197 14.60 -0.40 -14.75
C HIS A 197 15.36 -0.64 -13.43
N ILE A 198 14.66 -0.77 -12.31
CA ILE A 198 15.24 -0.96 -10.97
C ILE A 198 14.54 -2.09 -10.22
N ASN A 199 15.32 -2.87 -9.44
CA ASN A 199 14.82 -3.98 -8.62
C ASN A 199 14.76 -3.62 -7.12
N ILE A 200 14.76 -2.34 -6.78
CA ILE A 200 14.92 -1.85 -5.40
C ILE A 200 13.91 -2.47 -4.40
N ARG A 201 12.71 -2.85 -4.85
CA ARG A 201 11.73 -3.55 -4.00
C ARG A 201 12.24 -4.90 -3.53
N GLN A 202 12.69 -5.73 -4.48
CA GLN A 202 13.22 -7.06 -4.21
C GLN A 202 14.54 -6.97 -3.43
N ASP A 203 15.43 -6.07 -3.84
CA ASP A 203 16.71 -5.84 -3.14
C ASP A 203 16.45 -5.44 -1.67
N PHE A 204 15.48 -4.56 -1.43
CA PHE A 204 15.12 -4.14 -0.08
C PHE A 204 14.56 -5.30 0.75
N GLN A 205 13.68 -6.13 0.18
CA GLN A 205 13.17 -7.32 0.86
C GLN A 205 14.32 -8.28 1.22
N VAL A 206 15.19 -8.62 0.24
CA VAL A 206 16.32 -9.51 0.46
C VAL A 206 17.24 -8.99 1.56
N LEU A 207 17.62 -7.72 1.50
CA LEU A 207 18.49 -7.09 2.51
C LEU A 207 17.84 -7.05 3.90
N THR A 208 16.52 -6.83 3.95
CA THR A 208 15.78 -6.85 5.22
C THR A 208 15.86 -8.23 5.88
N TYR A 209 15.56 -9.30 5.14
CA TYR A 209 15.59 -10.65 5.69
C TYR A 209 17.02 -11.14 5.99
N GLN A 210 18.03 -10.67 5.25
CA GLN A 210 19.43 -10.94 5.58
C GLN A 210 19.90 -10.28 6.89
N ALA A 211 19.23 -9.23 7.31
CA ALA A 211 19.56 -8.52 8.56
C ALA A 211 18.86 -9.12 9.80
N LEU A 212 17.90 -10.02 9.61
CA LEU A 212 17.24 -10.70 10.73
C LEU A 212 18.20 -11.76 11.31
N LEU A 213 18.32 -11.75 12.62
CA LEU A 213 19.02 -12.80 13.38
C LEU A 213 17.92 -13.74 13.90
N ASP A 214 17.82 -14.90 13.30
CA ASP A 214 16.88 -15.95 13.71
C ASP A 214 17.23 -16.57 15.07
#